data_fdf920d63653b60685d90d8eab44ad68
#
_entry.id   fdf920d63653b60685d90d8eab44ad68
#
_cell.length_a   1.000
_cell.length_b   1.000
_cell.length_c   1.000
_cell.angle_alpha   90.00
_cell.angle_beta   90.00
_cell.angle_gamma   90.00
#
_symmetry.space_group_name_H-M   'P 1'
#
loop_
_entity.id
_entity.type
_entity.pdbx_description
1 polymer ?
#
loop_
_entity_poly.entity_id
_entity_poly.type
_entity_poly.pdbx_seq_one_letter_code
_entity_poly.pdbx_strand_id
1 'polypeptide(L)'
;MDDGRARELFAAERQRLELALARHMYEDDGEQSDPFFDVGNLAAKLYQDELEESLAEDLRVQLAAVERAEQRLTAGTYGLSIESGEPIPDERLEVLPTAERTAEEERARAGRHEG
;
A
#
# COMPACT_ATOMS: atom_id res chain seq x y z
N MET A 1 -18.33 -10.59 3.04
CA MET A 1 -17.21 -11.50 2.75
C MET A 1 -16.92 -12.35 3.97
N ASP A 2 -16.63 -13.62 3.75
CA ASP A 2 -16.26 -14.55 4.80
C ASP A 2 -14.94 -14.17 5.47
N ASP A 3 -14.84 -14.34 6.78
CA ASP A 3 -13.62 -14.00 7.54
C ASP A 3 -12.42 -14.79 7.07
N GLY A 4 -12.60 -16.06 6.73
CA GLY A 4 -11.52 -16.90 6.23
C GLY A 4 -10.96 -16.36 4.90
N ARG A 5 -11.86 -15.96 4.03
CA ARG A 5 -11.46 -15.38 2.74
C ARG A 5 -10.73 -14.04 2.94
N ALA A 6 -11.24 -13.21 3.84
CA ALA A 6 -10.61 -11.94 4.16
C ALA A 6 -9.18 -12.15 4.67
N ARG A 7 -8.98 -13.13 5.55
CA ARG A 7 -7.64 -13.43 6.08
C ARG A 7 -6.70 -13.93 5.01
N GLU A 8 -7.18 -14.73 4.07
CA GLU A 8 -6.37 -15.17 2.93
C GLU A 8 -5.92 -13.99 2.09
N LEU A 9 -6.82 -13.06 1.82
CA LEU A 9 -6.51 -11.86 1.03
C LEU A 9 -5.51 -10.97 1.77
N PHE A 10 -5.67 -10.79 3.08
CA PHE A 10 -4.73 -10.00 3.88
C PHE A 10 -3.34 -10.62 3.90
N ALA A 11 -3.27 -11.94 4.06
CA ALA A 11 -1.99 -12.65 4.09
C ALA A 11 -1.26 -12.52 2.75
N ALA A 12 -1.99 -12.67 1.65
CA ALA A 12 -1.41 -12.53 0.32
C ALA A 12 -0.93 -11.10 0.06
N GLU A 13 -1.73 -10.12 0.44
CA GLU A 13 -1.38 -8.70 0.26
C GLU A 13 -0.17 -8.32 1.13
N ARG A 14 -0.16 -8.76 2.38
CA ARG A 14 0.98 -8.51 3.28
C ARG A 14 2.25 -9.12 2.73
N GLN A 15 2.18 -10.35 2.26
CA GLN A 15 3.35 -11.04 1.70
C GLN A 15 3.89 -10.30 0.47
N ARG A 16 3.00 -9.88 -0.42
CA ARG A 16 3.38 -9.11 -1.61
C ARG A 16 4.11 -7.83 -1.23
N LEU A 17 3.57 -7.10 -0.26
CA LEU A 17 4.13 -5.82 0.18
C LEU A 17 5.45 -5.99 0.93
N GLU A 18 5.54 -7.01 1.78
CA GLU A 18 6.77 -7.29 2.53
C GLU A 18 7.90 -7.72 1.60
N LEU A 19 7.59 -8.54 0.60
CA LEU A 19 8.57 -8.95 -0.39
C LEU A 19 9.04 -7.77 -1.24
N ALA A 20 8.11 -6.90 -1.62
CA ALA A 20 8.46 -5.70 -2.39
C ALA A 20 9.37 -4.76 -1.57
N LEU A 21 9.05 -4.59 -0.30
CA LEU A 21 9.84 -3.74 0.59
C LEU A 21 11.23 -4.35 0.84
N ALA A 22 11.30 -5.66 1.08
CA ALA A 22 12.56 -6.36 1.29
C ALA A 22 13.45 -6.29 0.05
N ARG A 23 12.86 -6.47 -1.12
CA ARG A 23 13.59 -6.37 -2.39
C ARG A 23 14.14 -4.97 -2.59
N HIS A 24 13.34 -3.97 -2.29
CA HIS A 24 13.74 -2.57 -2.38
C HIS A 24 14.94 -2.28 -1.45
N MET A 25 14.87 -2.74 -0.21
CA MET A 25 15.93 -2.56 0.77
C MET A 25 17.21 -3.33 0.39
N TYR A 26 17.03 -4.52 -0.17
CA TYR A 26 18.15 -5.35 -0.60
C TYR A 26 18.88 -4.72 -1.79
N GLU A 27 18.17 -4.16 -2.73
CA GLU A 27 18.75 -3.48 -3.89
C GLU A 27 19.55 -2.24 -3.45
N ASP A 28 19.07 -1.54 -2.43
CA ASP A 28 19.74 -0.40 -1.86
C ASP A 28 21.08 -0.80 -1.23
N ASP A 29 21.10 -1.92 -0.49
CA ASP A 29 22.30 -2.44 0.14
C ASP A 29 23.31 -2.98 -0.87
N GLY A 30 22.83 -3.40 -2.04
CA GLY A 30 23.65 -3.96 -3.10
C GLY A 30 24.39 -2.93 -3.93
N GLU A 31 24.10 -1.66 -3.75
CA GLU A 31 24.74 -0.59 -4.51
C GLU A 31 26.14 -0.32 -4.00
N GLN A 32 27.11 -0.71 -4.79
CA GLN A 32 28.50 -0.38 -4.52
C GLN A 32 28.80 0.98 -5.13
N SER A 33 29.55 1.80 -4.42
CA SER A 33 29.97 3.10 -4.94
C SER A 33 30.86 2.86 -6.15
N ASP A 34 30.50 3.43 -7.28
CA ASP A 34 31.26 3.39 -8.51
C ASP A 34 32.47 4.33 -8.35
N PRO A 35 33.70 3.82 -8.48
CA PRO A 35 34.89 4.68 -8.37
C PRO A 35 35.00 5.72 -9.50
N PHE A 36 34.21 5.55 -10.57
CA PHE A 36 34.18 6.49 -11.69
C PHE A 36 32.96 7.41 -11.64
N PHE A 37 32.43 7.57 -10.45
CA PHE A 37 31.25 8.37 -10.21
C PHE A 37 31.52 9.85 -10.47
N ASP A 38 30.76 10.50 -11.35
CA ASP A 38 30.92 11.92 -11.66
C ASP A 38 29.71 12.74 -11.16
N VAL A 39 29.79 14.06 -11.32
CA VAL A 39 28.75 14.98 -10.79
C VAL A 39 27.39 14.75 -11.47
N GLY A 40 27.38 14.42 -12.76
CA GLY A 40 26.16 14.11 -13.49
C GLY A 40 25.48 12.87 -12.93
N ASN A 41 26.28 11.84 -12.64
CA ASN A 41 25.78 10.61 -12.04
C ASN A 41 25.27 10.85 -10.62
N LEU A 42 25.90 11.79 -9.89
CA LEU A 42 25.44 12.14 -8.54
C LEU A 42 24.03 12.72 -8.57
N ALA A 43 23.73 13.62 -9.49
CA ALA A 43 22.40 14.20 -9.60
C ALA A 43 21.36 13.15 -9.94
N ALA A 44 21.67 12.25 -10.88
CA ALA A 44 20.78 11.15 -11.25
C ALA A 44 20.55 10.19 -10.10
N LYS A 45 21.61 9.90 -9.35
CA LYS A 45 21.52 9.01 -8.20
C LYS A 45 20.67 9.61 -7.07
N LEU A 46 20.83 10.90 -6.80
CA LEU A 46 20.02 11.58 -5.78
C LEU A 46 18.55 11.58 -6.15
N TYR A 47 18.24 11.79 -7.44
CA TYR A 47 16.86 11.71 -7.92
C TYR A 47 16.30 10.31 -7.76
N GLN A 48 17.09 9.29 -8.10
CA GLN A 48 16.69 7.89 -7.97
C GLN A 48 16.49 7.52 -6.50
N ASP A 49 17.37 7.99 -5.61
CA ASP A 49 17.25 7.74 -4.17
C ASP A 49 15.95 8.33 -3.61
N GLU A 50 15.56 9.52 -4.08
CA GLU A 50 14.28 10.12 -3.69
C GLU A 50 13.09 9.30 -4.15
N LEU A 51 13.13 8.78 -5.38
CA LEU A 51 12.08 7.92 -5.91
C LEU A 51 11.99 6.62 -5.11
N GLU A 52 13.12 6.00 -4.79
CA GLU A 52 13.18 4.77 -4.02
C GLU A 52 12.63 4.97 -2.62
N GLU A 53 12.96 6.08 -1.97
CA GLU A 53 12.45 6.41 -0.65
C GLU A 53 10.93 6.62 -0.70
N SER A 54 10.44 7.28 -1.74
CA SER A 54 9.02 7.48 -1.94
C SER A 54 8.27 6.16 -2.14
N LEU A 55 8.87 5.23 -2.90
CA LEU A 55 8.30 3.90 -3.10
C LEU A 55 8.25 3.11 -1.81
N ALA A 56 9.32 3.16 -1.01
CA ALA A 56 9.37 2.48 0.28
C ALA A 56 8.30 3.02 1.23
N GLU A 57 8.12 4.34 1.25
CA GLU A 57 7.10 4.98 2.07
C GLU A 57 5.69 4.55 1.62
N ASP A 58 5.47 4.50 0.32
CA ASP A 58 4.20 4.05 -0.24
C ASP A 58 3.88 2.61 0.16
N LEU A 59 4.89 1.72 0.13
CA LEU A 59 4.72 0.34 0.56
C LEU A 59 4.38 0.26 2.05
N ARG A 60 4.99 1.10 2.88
CA ARG A 60 4.68 1.16 4.32
C ARG A 60 3.27 1.64 4.57
N VAL A 61 2.80 2.62 3.80
CA VAL A 61 1.42 3.12 3.87
C VAL A 61 0.44 2.00 3.54
N GLN A 62 0.74 1.21 2.51
CA GLN A 62 -0.10 0.07 2.13
C GLN A 62 -0.10 -1.03 3.20
N LEU A 63 1.05 -1.31 3.83
CA LEU A 63 1.13 -2.27 4.94
C LEU A 63 0.29 -1.80 6.13
N ALA A 64 0.33 -0.51 6.45
CA ALA A 64 -0.49 0.05 7.51
C ALA A 64 -1.98 -0.12 7.21
N ALA A 65 -2.36 0.00 5.93
CA ALA A 65 -3.75 -0.24 5.50
C ALA A 65 -4.16 -1.70 5.73
N VAL A 66 -3.26 -2.66 5.48
CA VAL A 66 -3.51 -4.08 5.77
C VAL A 66 -3.75 -4.27 7.28
N GLU A 67 -2.91 -3.66 8.11
CA GLU A 67 -3.07 -3.75 9.57
C GLU A 67 -4.41 -3.20 10.04
N ARG A 68 -4.84 -2.06 9.47
CA ARG A 68 -6.16 -1.50 9.81
C ARG A 68 -7.29 -2.43 9.39
N ALA A 69 -7.16 -3.06 8.21
CA ALA A 69 -8.16 -4.03 7.75
C ALA A 69 -8.25 -5.23 8.68
N GLU A 70 -7.11 -5.74 9.14
CA GLU A 70 -7.05 -6.83 10.10
C GLU A 70 -7.72 -6.45 11.41
N GLN A 71 -7.50 -5.23 11.89
CA GLN A 71 -8.12 -4.72 13.11
C GLN A 71 -9.64 -4.62 12.95
N ARG A 72 -10.11 -4.15 11.79
CA ARG A 72 -11.54 -4.07 11.52
C ARG A 72 -12.18 -5.46 11.44
N LEU A 73 -11.47 -6.43 10.89
CA LEU A 73 -11.97 -7.82 10.88
C LEU A 73 -12.16 -8.35 12.29
N THR A 74 -11.18 -8.12 13.16
CA THR A 74 -11.25 -8.53 14.57
C THR A 74 -12.40 -7.81 15.29
N ALA A 75 -12.62 -6.55 14.97
CA ALA A 75 -13.68 -5.74 15.57
C ALA A 75 -15.08 -6.03 15.00
N GLY A 76 -15.17 -6.80 13.91
CA GLY A 76 -16.44 -7.13 13.28
C GLY A 76 -16.98 -6.05 12.35
N THR A 77 -16.13 -5.09 11.96
CA THR A 77 -16.54 -3.97 11.09
C THR A 77 -15.89 -4.01 9.70
N TYR A 78 -15.15 -5.07 9.40
CA TYR A 78 -14.54 -5.21 8.09
C TYR A 78 -15.61 -5.35 7.01
N GLY A 79 -15.40 -4.71 5.88
CA GLY A 79 -16.34 -4.73 4.77
C GLY A 79 -17.40 -3.65 4.83
N LEU A 80 -17.33 -2.80 5.86
CA LEU A 80 -18.21 -1.64 5.98
C LEU A 80 -17.41 -0.36 5.77
N SER A 81 -18.02 0.62 5.09
CA SER A 81 -17.39 1.91 4.89
C SER A 81 -17.11 2.59 6.23
N ILE A 82 -15.92 3.17 6.37
CA ILE A 82 -15.57 3.94 7.56
C ILE A 82 -16.29 5.29 7.60
N GLU A 83 -16.85 5.75 6.47
CA GLU A 83 -17.61 7.01 6.42
C GLU A 83 -19.08 6.81 6.71
N SER A 84 -19.72 5.90 5.98
CA SER A 84 -21.18 5.75 6.02
C SER A 84 -21.66 4.49 6.75
N GLY A 85 -20.77 3.53 6.95
CA GLY A 85 -21.16 2.22 7.47
C GLY A 85 -21.85 1.34 6.45
N GLU A 86 -21.95 1.77 5.20
CA GLU A 86 -22.55 0.97 4.14
C GLU A 86 -21.65 -0.18 3.73
N PRO A 87 -22.23 -1.32 3.32
CA PRO A 87 -21.42 -2.46 2.90
C PRO A 87 -20.59 -2.14 1.64
N ILE A 88 -19.32 -2.54 1.68
CA ILE A 88 -18.45 -2.50 0.51
C ILE A 88 -18.67 -3.83 -0.22
N PRO A 89 -18.96 -3.81 -1.54
CA PRO A 89 -19.20 -5.07 -2.26
C PRO A 89 -18.01 -6.03 -2.20
N ASP A 90 -18.30 -7.32 -2.11
CA ASP A 90 -17.26 -8.35 -2.06
C ASP A 90 -16.35 -8.28 -3.29
N GLU A 91 -16.90 -7.96 -4.44
CA GLU A 91 -16.13 -7.80 -5.68
C GLU A 91 -15.00 -6.78 -5.52
N ARG A 92 -15.31 -5.68 -4.85
CA ARG A 92 -14.31 -4.64 -4.59
C ARG A 92 -13.28 -5.12 -3.57
N LEU A 93 -13.70 -5.84 -2.54
CA LEU A 93 -12.81 -6.38 -1.51
C LEU A 93 -11.88 -7.46 -2.07
N GLU A 94 -12.33 -8.23 -3.06
CA GLU A 94 -11.47 -9.21 -3.73
C GLU A 94 -10.31 -8.54 -4.48
N VAL A 95 -10.58 -7.40 -5.09
CA VAL A 95 -9.58 -6.63 -5.85
C VAL A 95 -8.76 -5.74 -4.92
N LEU A 96 -9.40 -5.15 -3.92
CA LEU A 96 -8.75 -4.24 -2.97
C LEU A 96 -9.19 -4.61 -1.55
N PRO A 97 -8.50 -5.59 -0.94
CA PRO A 97 -8.89 -6.08 0.39
C PRO A 97 -8.85 -5.01 1.48
N THR A 98 -8.05 -3.97 1.29
CA THR A 98 -7.90 -2.89 2.26
C THR A 98 -8.86 -1.74 2.02
N ALA A 99 -9.82 -1.88 1.11
CA ALA A 99 -10.81 -0.83 0.83
C ALA A 99 -11.52 -0.42 2.12
N GLU A 100 -11.57 0.87 2.38
CA GLU A 100 -12.19 1.44 3.58
C GLU A 100 -13.46 2.20 3.26
N ARG A 101 -13.74 2.39 1.98
CA ARG A 101 -14.89 3.15 1.47
C ARG A 101 -15.47 2.47 0.24
N THR A 102 -16.71 2.81 -0.07
CA THR A 102 -17.28 2.37 -1.34
C THR A 102 -16.58 3.09 -2.49
N ALA A 103 -16.71 2.56 -3.71
CA ALA A 103 -16.11 3.19 -4.89
C ALA A 103 -16.65 4.60 -5.10
N GLU A 104 -17.93 4.82 -4.83
CA GLU A 104 -18.55 6.13 -4.93
C GLU A 104 -17.97 7.13 -3.94
N GLU A 105 -17.74 6.70 -2.71
CA GLU A 105 -17.16 7.52 -1.66
C GLU A 105 -15.71 7.90 -2.00
N GLU A 106 -14.95 6.95 -2.54
CA GLU A 106 -13.56 7.22 -2.95
C GLU A 106 -13.51 8.22 -4.10
N ARG A 107 -14.42 8.12 -5.06
CA ARG A 107 -14.49 9.08 -6.16
C ARG A 107 -14.86 10.47 -5.68
N ALA A 108 -15.81 10.56 -4.75
CA ALA A 108 -16.21 11.83 -4.15
C ALA A 108 -15.05 12.46 -3.36
N ARG A 109 -14.30 11.63 -2.64
CA ARG A 109 -13.15 12.09 -1.87
C ARG A 109 -12.04 12.60 -2.79
N ALA A 110 -11.76 11.92 -3.88
CA ALA A 110 -10.77 12.33 -4.87
C ALA A 110 -11.17 13.66 -5.52
N GLY A 111 -12.47 13.82 -5.85
CA GLY A 111 -12.98 15.07 -6.42
C GLY A 111 -12.85 16.25 -5.46
N ARG A 112 -13.08 16.01 -4.15
CA ARG A 112 -12.89 17.05 -3.14
C ARG A 112 -11.42 17.45 -2.99
N HIS A 113 -10.51 16.51 -3.24
CA HIS A 113 -9.08 16.75 -3.14
C HIS A 113 -8.55 17.60 -4.28
N GLU A 114 -9.21 17.56 -5.42
CA GLU A 114 -8.83 18.31 -6.62
C GLU A 114 -9.38 19.74 -6.62
N GLY A 115 -10.32 19.99 -5.75
CA GLY A 115 -10.99 21.30 -5.67
C GLY A 115 -10.22 22.41 -5.00
#